data_38abc726a3a87101086b909042d373fb
#
_entry.id   38abc726a3a87101086b909042d373fb
#
_cell.length_a   1.000
_cell.length_b   1.000
_cell.length_c   1.000
_cell.angle_alpha   90.00
_cell.angle_beta   90.00
_cell.angle_gamma   90.00
#
_symmetry.space_group_name_H-M   'P 1'
#
loop_
_entity.id
_entity.type
_entity.pdbx_description
1 polymer ?
#
loop_
_entity_poly.entity_id
_entity_poly.type
_entity_poly.pdbx_seq_one_letter_code
_entity_poly.pdbx_strand_id
1 'polypeptide(L)'
;MRYVLTTFTFWLLALVSGFAAEGGHDPLPLNAEEIFHVGPLVVTNSMLMVWIVAAFIIVVAQLATRDMKLIPSGLQNVVEWLVESLYNFLEGILGPDLVKKTFWFFGTIFIMILFTNWFGLIPMVGTVGWKLTGAGVDPLDTFRPFLRGGNADLNMTLAMSLTFAILWFYWAIKENSAKGFFAHIFAPKGKFKGFMLVAMILVFGFVGILEVISILFRPVALSFRLFGNVYAGESILENMMLMVGNKEYLAWLPPLPFYFLELLVGLIQALVFMLLTSVFLKLICDHGDHDKHEEKH
;
A
#
# COMPACT_ATOMS: atom_id res chain seq x y z
N MET A 1 -11.12 -34.20 -7.42
CA MET A 1 -10.87 -32.99 -8.22
C MET A 1 -12.16 -32.44 -8.86
N ARG A 2 -12.99 -33.24 -9.53
CA ARG A 2 -14.28 -32.78 -10.11
C ARG A 2 -15.25 -32.22 -9.08
N TYR A 3 -15.41 -32.84 -7.92
CA TYR A 3 -16.33 -32.39 -6.85
C TYR A 3 -15.86 -31.12 -6.14
N VAL A 4 -14.55 -30.90 -6.05
CA VAL A 4 -13.97 -29.64 -5.47
C VAL A 4 -14.23 -28.46 -6.42
N LEU A 5 -14.13 -28.69 -7.73
CA LEU A 5 -14.41 -27.65 -8.73
C LEU A 5 -15.90 -27.29 -8.75
N THR A 6 -16.79 -28.28 -8.67
CA THR A 6 -18.25 -28.04 -8.65
C THR A 6 -18.73 -27.41 -7.35
N THR A 7 -18.16 -27.75 -6.20
CA THR A 7 -18.48 -27.09 -4.92
C THR A 7 -17.91 -25.66 -4.91
N PHE A 8 -16.75 -25.43 -5.47
CA PHE A 8 -16.16 -24.09 -5.57
C PHE A 8 -16.97 -23.19 -6.52
N THR A 9 -17.39 -23.71 -7.68
CA THR A 9 -18.27 -22.96 -8.61
C THR A 9 -19.65 -22.71 -8.03
N PHE A 10 -20.22 -23.65 -7.25
CA PHE A 10 -21.50 -23.45 -6.58
C PHE A 10 -21.39 -22.41 -5.45
N TRP A 11 -20.28 -22.42 -4.71
CA TRP A 11 -19.98 -21.43 -3.69
C TRP A 11 -19.75 -20.02 -4.30
N LEU A 12 -19.06 -19.96 -5.42
CA LEU A 12 -18.86 -18.71 -6.18
C LEU A 12 -20.21 -18.18 -6.73
N LEU A 13 -21.08 -19.05 -7.24
CA LEU A 13 -22.41 -18.68 -7.69
C LEU A 13 -23.34 -18.26 -6.54
N ALA A 14 -23.27 -18.92 -5.38
CA ALA A 14 -24.03 -18.55 -4.19
C ALA A 14 -23.54 -17.21 -3.59
N LEU A 15 -22.24 -16.93 -3.66
CA LEU A 15 -21.68 -15.62 -3.29
C LEU A 15 -22.19 -14.52 -4.23
N VAL A 16 -22.27 -14.81 -5.52
CA VAL A 16 -22.74 -13.86 -6.54
C VAL A 16 -24.23 -13.55 -6.41
N SER A 17 -25.06 -14.54 -5.99
CA SER A 17 -26.50 -14.28 -5.76
C SER A 17 -26.80 -13.43 -4.51
N GLY A 18 -25.85 -13.25 -3.61
CA GLY A 18 -25.95 -12.30 -2.48
C GLY A 18 -25.74 -10.83 -2.88
N PHE A 19 -25.35 -10.56 -4.11
CA PHE A 19 -25.06 -9.19 -4.62
C PHE A 19 -26.31 -8.41 -5.08
N ALA A 20 -27.47 -9.05 -5.16
CA ALA A 20 -28.70 -8.38 -5.54
C ALA A 20 -29.34 -7.66 -4.33
N ALA A 21 -28.66 -6.67 -3.77
CA ALA A 21 -29.27 -5.77 -2.80
C ALA A 21 -29.93 -4.60 -3.54
N GLU A 22 -31.23 -4.46 -3.33
CA GLU A 22 -32.06 -3.35 -3.75
C GLU A 22 -31.45 -1.99 -3.35
N GLY A 23 -31.45 -1.04 -4.25
CA GLY A 23 -31.48 0.33 -3.83
C GLY A 23 -30.57 1.25 -4.60
N GLY A 24 -31.00 2.48 -4.80
CA GLY A 24 -30.17 3.57 -5.28
C GLY A 24 -28.93 3.71 -4.40
N HIS A 25 -27.78 3.41 -4.97
CA HIS A 25 -26.52 3.50 -4.28
C HIS A 25 -26.07 4.95 -4.22
N ASP A 26 -25.87 5.45 -2.99
CA ASP A 26 -25.05 6.63 -2.79
C ASP A 26 -23.62 6.37 -3.24
N PRO A 27 -22.94 7.38 -3.76
CA PRO A 27 -21.54 7.23 -4.14
C PRO A 27 -20.73 6.73 -2.92
N LEU A 28 -19.77 5.82 -3.16
CA LEU A 28 -18.89 5.28 -2.12
C LEU A 28 -18.39 6.39 -1.20
N PRO A 29 -18.59 6.29 0.12
CA PRO A 29 -18.14 7.32 1.05
C PRO A 29 -16.61 7.44 0.99
N LEU A 30 -16.09 8.66 0.97
CA LEU A 30 -14.63 8.91 0.98
C LEU A 30 -13.98 8.46 2.29
N ASN A 31 -14.72 8.54 3.39
CA ASN A 31 -14.25 8.20 4.72
C ASN A 31 -14.65 6.76 5.08
N ALA A 32 -13.78 6.09 5.84
CA ALA A 32 -14.13 4.81 6.46
C ALA A 32 -15.21 5.01 7.54
N GLU A 33 -16.18 4.09 7.58
CA GLU A 33 -17.28 4.18 8.54
C GLU A 33 -16.87 3.65 9.92
N GLU A 34 -17.41 4.28 10.94
CA GLU A 34 -17.21 3.90 12.33
C GLU A 34 -18.09 2.69 12.68
N ILE A 35 -17.49 1.60 13.20
CA ILE A 35 -18.25 0.42 13.62
C ILE A 35 -18.48 0.45 15.12
N PHE A 36 -17.45 0.66 15.90
CA PHE A 36 -17.56 0.73 17.36
C PHE A 36 -16.43 1.56 17.97
N HIS A 37 -16.63 1.98 19.21
CA HIS A 37 -15.67 2.74 19.98
C HIS A 37 -15.05 1.88 21.10
N VAL A 38 -13.72 1.89 21.21
CA VAL A 38 -12.99 1.29 22.34
C VAL A 38 -12.37 2.45 23.14
N GLY A 39 -13.11 2.98 24.09
CA GLY A 39 -12.71 4.20 24.80
C GLY A 39 -12.55 5.39 23.86
N PRO A 40 -11.38 6.04 23.80
CA PRO A 40 -11.13 7.17 22.89
C PRO A 40 -10.82 6.74 21.45
N LEU A 41 -10.64 5.43 21.19
CA LEU A 41 -10.31 4.92 19.86
C LEU A 41 -11.58 4.56 19.09
N VAL A 42 -11.70 5.15 17.91
CA VAL A 42 -12.75 4.82 16.93
C VAL A 42 -12.22 3.69 16.04
N VAL A 43 -12.93 2.56 16.01
CA VAL A 43 -12.60 1.45 15.14
C VAL A 43 -13.45 1.53 13.89
N THR A 44 -12.77 1.63 12.74
CA THR A 44 -13.41 1.72 11.43
C THR A 44 -13.45 0.37 10.73
N ASN A 45 -14.30 0.24 9.73
CA ASN A 45 -14.43 -0.95 8.91
C ASN A 45 -13.15 -1.27 8.12
N SER A 46 -12.39 -0.26 7.69
CA SER A 46 -11.09 -0.41 7.06
C SER A 46 -10.02 -0.96 8.02
N MET A 47 -10.02 -0.52 9.28
CA MET A 47 -9.10 -1.02 10.31
C MET A 47 -9.33 -2.51 10.58
N LEU A 48 -10.60 -2.96 10.66
CA LEU A 48 -10.91 -4.39 10.83
C LEU A 48 -10.34 -5.22 9.68
N MET A 49 -10.50 -4.76 8.44
CA MET A 49 -9.93 -5.43 7.27
C MET A 49 -8.41 -5.55 7.36
N VAL A 50 -7.73 -4.48 7.74
CA VAL A 50 -6.27 -4.49 7.91
C VAL A 50 -5.83 -5.47 9.00
N TRP A 51 -6.56 -5.58 10.10
CA TRP A 51 -6.27 -6.57 11.16
C TRP A 51 -6.47 -7.99 10.67
N ILE A 52 -7.51 -8.27 9.87
CA ILE A 52 -7.74 -9.58 9.26
C ILE A 52 -6.60 -9.94 8.31
N VAL A 53 -6.18 -9.02 7.45
CA VAL A 53 -5.05 -9.21 6.54
C VAL A 53 -3.75 -9.45 7.31
N ALA A 54 -3.47 -8.65 8.33
CA ALA A 54 -2.28 -8.83 9.17
C ALA A 54 -2.29 -10.20 9.87
N ALA A 55 -3.41 -10.61 10.45
CA ALA A 55 -3.56 -11.93 11.06
C ALA A 55 -3.35 -13.05 10.03
N PHE A 56 -3.92 -12.93 8.84
CA PHE A 56 -3.71 -13.87 7.74
C PHE A 56 -2.23 -14.01 7.37
N ILE A 57 -1.52 -12.90 7.17
CA ILE A 57 -0.09 -12.90 6.82
C ILE A 57 0.73 -13.57 7.95
N ILE A 58 0.44 -13.24 9.22
CA ILE A 58 1.12 -13.83 10.37
C ILE A 58 0.88 -15.35 10.42
N VAL A 59 -0.35 -15.80 10.25
CA VAL A 59 -0.70 -17.23 10.25
C VAL A 59 -0.01 -17.96 9.10
N VAL A 60 -0.01 -17.40 7.89
CA VAL A 60 0.68 -17.99 6.74
C VAL A 60 2.19 -18.09 6.99
N ALA A 61 2.80 -17.03 7.51
CA ALA A 61 4.22 -17.03 7.85
C ALA A 61 4.55 -18.07 8.93
N GLN A 62 3.75 -18.18 9.99
CA GLN A 62 3.94 -19.18 11.04
C GLN A 62 3.77 -20.61 10.53
N LEU A 63 2.77 -20.87 9.68
CA LEU A 63 2.58 -22.20 9.08
C LEU A 63 3.71 -22.56 8.12
N ALA A 64 4.24 -21.62 7.36
CA ALA A 64 5.35 -21.83 6.43
C ALA A 64 6.67 -22.10 7.17
N THR A 65 6.86 -21.51 8.36
CA THR A 65 8.11 -21.60 9.14
C THR A 65 8.07 -22.64 10.26
N ARG A 66 6.93 -23.31 10.48
CA ARG A 66 6.75 -24.25 11.59
C ARG A 66 7.68 -25.48 11.52
N ASP A 67 7.80 -26.07 10.33
CA ASP A 67 8.60 -27.28 10.08
C ASP A 67 9.56 -27.03 8.90
N MET A 68 10.57 -26.19 9.13
CA MET A 68 11.52 -25.81 8.08
C MET A 68 12.38 -27.00 7.65
N LYS A 69 12.37 -27.30 6.34
CA LYS A 69 13.17 -28.34 5.71
C LYS A 69 14.22 -27.74 4.79
N LEU A 70 15.38 -28.41 4.67
CA LEU A 70 16.43 -27.99 3.73
C LEU A 70 15.98 -28.00 2.26
N ILE A 71 15.08 -28.91 1.91
CA ILE A 71 14.41 -28.92 0.61
C ILE A 71 12.97 -28.46 0.86
N PRO A 72 12.63 -27.20 0.51
CA PRO A 72 11.32 -26.64 0.80
C PRO A 72 10.22 -27.37 0.02
N SER A 73 9.07 -27.59 0.65
CA SER A 73 7.91 -28.22 0.03
C SER A 73 6.61 -27.53 0.46
N GLY A 74 5.61 -27.52 -0.43
CA GLY A 74 4.29 -26.96 -0.14
C GLY A 74 4.32 -25.46 0.15
N LEU A 75 3.73 -25.02 1.27
CA LEU A 75 3.61 -23.62 1.65
C LEU A 75 4.97 -22.96 1.88
N GLN A 76 5.92 -23.67 2.49
CA GLN A 76 7.30 -23.18 2.70
C GLN A 76 7.93 -22.77 1.37
N ASN A 77 7.83 -23.61 0.34
CA ASN A 77 8.42 -23.31 -0.99
C ASN A 77 7.82 -22.04 -1.62
N VAL A 78 6.51 -21.82 -1.47
CA VAL A 78 5.84 -20.62 -2.01
C VAL A 78 6.30 -19.35 -1.29
N VAL A 79 6.38 -19.41 0.04
CA VAL A 79 6.81 -18.25 0.84
C VAL A 79 8.29 -17.96 0.62
N GLU A 80 9.16 -18.97 0.59
CA GLU A 80 10.59 -18.81 0.30
C GLU A 80 10.81 -18.23 -1.09
N TRP A 81 10.13 -18.76 -2.11
CA TRP A 81 10.20 -18.22 -3.47
C TRP A 81 9.78 -16.75 -3.54
N LEU A 82 8.71 -16.38 -2.86
CA LEU A 82 8.24 -14.98 -2.81
C LEU A 82 9.27 -14.07 -2.14
N VAL A 83 9.77 -14.48 -0.96
CA VAL A 83 10.74 -13.70 -0.19
C VAL A 83 12.07 -13.58 -0.95
N GLU A 84 12.56 -14.67 -1.54
CA GLU A 84 13.79 -14.68 -2.33
C GLU A 84 13.66 -13.82 -3.60
N SER A 85 12.54 -13.90 -4.31
CA SER A 85 12.28 -13.07 -5.48
C SER A 85 12.26 -11.59 -5.14
N LEU A 86 11.62 -11.21 -4.03
CA LEU A 86 11.60 -9.83 -3.54
C LEU A 86 12.99 -9.36 -3.09
N TYR A 87 13.74 -10.24 -2.42
CA TYR A 87 15.09 -9.93 -1.96
C TYR A 87 16.01 -9.66 -3.15
N ASN A 88 16.05 -10.55 -4.14
CA ASN A 88 16.88 -10.41 -5.33
C ASN A 88 16.48 -9.17 -6.15
N PHE A 89 15.20 -8.89 -6.25
CA PHE A 89 14.71 -7.67 -6.91
C PHE A 89 15.20 -6.40 -6.19
N LEU A 90 15.07 -6.34 -4.88
CA LEU A 90 15.52 -5.19 -4.07
C LEU A 90 17.05 -5.08 -4.02
N GLU A 91 17.78 -6.20 -4.02
CA GLU A 91 19.25 -6.21 -4.09
C GLU A 91 19.75 -5.57 -5.38
N GLY A 92 19.08 -5.81 -6.50
CA GLY A 92 19.38 -5.16 -7.78
C GLY A 92 19.20 -3.63 -7.74
N ILE A 93 18.33 -3.12 -6.86
CA ILE A 93 18.07 -1.68 -6.71
C ILE A 93 18.98 -1.08 -5.64
N LEU A 94 18.97 -1.60 -4.43
CA LEU A 94 19.60 -1.04 -3.23
C LEU A 94 21.08 -1.40 -3.11
N GLY A 95 21.48 -2.52 -3.71
CA GLY A 95 22.79 -3.13 -3.50
C GLY A 95 22.83 -4.05 -2.27
N PRO A 96 23.88 -4.88 -2.14
CA PRO A 96 23.93 -5.99 -1.17
C PRO A 96 23.99 -5.54 0.28
N ASP A 97 24.56 -4.38 0.58
CA ASP A 97 24.72 -3.91 1.96
C ASP A 97 23.49 -3.22 2.49
N LEU A 98 22.81 -2.40 1.68
CA LEU A 98 21.64 -1.65 2.09
C LEU A 98 20.41 -2.56 2.13
N VAL A 99 20.28 -3.52 1.20
CA VAL A 99 19.15 -4.47 1.21
C VAL A 99 19.12 -5.30 2.48
N LYS A 100 20.24 -5.78 3.00
CA LYS A 100 20.31 -6.56 4.26
C LYS A 100 19.77 -5.79 5.46
N LYS A 101 19.96 -4.47 5.48
CA LYS A 101 19.50 -3.60 6.56
C LYS A 101 18.02 -3.23 6.47
N THR A 102 17.46 -3.19 5.25
CA THR A 102 16.17 -2.57 4.95
C THR A 102 15.12 -3.53 4.39
N PHE A 103 15.50 -4.73 3.98
CA PHE A 103 14.62 -5.74 3.38
C PHE A 103 13.39 -6.05 4.25
N TRP A 104 13.57 -6.18 5.56
CA TRP A 104 12.49 -6.47 6.49
C TRP A 104 11.31 -5.47 6.35
N PHE A 105 11.62 -4.20 6.09
CA PHE A 105 10.60 -3.17 5.91
C PHE A 105 9.98 -3.24 4.52
N PHE A 106 10.80 -3.22 3.46
CA PHE A 106 10.31 -3.20 2.08
C PHE A 106 9.53 -4.47 1.70
N GLY A 107 10.01 -5.63 2.15
CA GLY A 107 9.30 -6.89 1.94
C GLY A 107 7.96 -6.93 2.69
N THR A 108 7.95 -6.49 3.95
CA THR A 108 6.71 -6.46 4.74
C THR A 108 5.69 -5.50 4.17
N ILE A 109 6.08 -4.27 3.78
CA ILE A 109 5.15 -3.28 3.25
C ILE A 109 4.60 -3.70 1.88
N PHE A 110 5.44 -4.33 1.03
CA PHE A 110 4.97 -4.89 -0.23
C PHE A 110 3.89 -5.96 -0.03
N ILE A 111 4.17 -6.94 0.83
CA ILE A 111 3.22 -8.03 1.14
C ILE A 111 1.95 -7.45 1.75
N MET A 112 2.07 -6.51 2.69
CA MET A 112 0.92 -5.88 3.33
C MET A 112 0.03 -5.13 2.34
N ILE A 113 0.60 -4.29 1.46
CA ILE A 113 -0.16 -3.55 0.44
C ILE A 113 -0.81 -4.52 -0.54
N LEU A 114 -0.07 -5.53 -1.02
CA LEU A 114 -0.57 -6.52 -1.97
C LEU A 114 -1.80 -7.26 -1.42
N PHE A 115 -1.66 -7.84 -0.22
CA PHE A 115 -2.78 -8.58 0.37
C PHE A 115 -3.93 -7.68 0.78
N THR A 116 -3.68 -6.46 1.25
CA THR A 116 -4.76 -5.50 1.56
C THR A 116 -5.55 -5.12 0.31
N ASN A 117 -4.87 -4.92 -0.84
CA ASN A 117 -5.54 -4.68 -2.11
C ASN A 117 -6.35 -5.89 -2.56
N TRP A 118 -5.77 -7.09 -2.54
CA TRP A 118 -6.46 -8.29 -2.99
C TRP A 118 -7.63 -8.72 -2.08
N PHE A 119 -7.49 -8.53 -0.77
CA PHE A 119 -8.58 -8.79 0.17
C PHE A 119 -9.72 -7.79 0.02
N GLY A 120 -9.43 -6.54 -0.36
CA GLY A 120 -10.44 -5.54 -0.70
C GLY A 120 -11.31 -5.94 -1.89
N LEU A 121 -10.79 -6.75 -2.81
CA LEU A 121 -11.52 -7.26 -3.97
C LEU A 121 -12.39 -8.50 -3.69
N ILE A 122 -12.33 -9.07 -2.48
CA ILE A 122 -13.19 -10.22 -2.15
C ILE A 122 -14.66 -9.78 -2.19
N PRO A 123 -15.54 -10.51 -2.90
CA PRO A 123 -16.93 -10.11 -3.09
C PRO A 123 -17.77 -9.88 -1.81
N MET A 124 -17.31 -10.35 -0.66
CA MET A 124 -17.96 -10.09 0.64
C MET A 124 -17.63 -8.72 1.23
N VAL A 125 -16.58 -8.08 0.76
CA VAL A 125 -16.16 -6.76 1.22
C VAL A 125 -17.07 -5.70 0.63
N GLY A 126 -17.61 -4.82 1.47
CA GLY A 126 -18.58 -3.79 1.05
C GLY A 126 -20.03 -4.28 0.91
N THR A 127 -20.29 -5.60 0.86
CA THR A 127 -21.64 -6.15 0.63
C THR A 127 -22.29 -6.75 1.88
N VAL A 128 -21.50 -7.15 2.87
CA VAL A 128 -21.99 -7.70 4.14
C VAL A 128 -21.94 -6.61 5.20
N GLY A 129 -23.08 -6.23 5.73
CA GLY A 129 -23.20 -5.17 6.73
C GLY A 129 -24.53 -5.22 7.46
N TRP A 130 -24.80 -4.25 8.29
CA TRP A 130 -26.09 -4.06 8.94
C TRP A 130 -26.85 -2.86 8.36
N LYS A 131 -28.17 -2.97 8.44
CA LYS A 131 -29.07 -1.88 8.07
C LYS A 131 -29.41 -1.09 9.34
N LEU A 132 -29.10 0.19 9.36
CA LEU A 132 -29.53 1.08 10.44
C LEU A 132 -31.01 1.38 10.24
N THR A 133 -31.84 0.98 11.22
CA THR A 133 -33.27 1.27 11.24
C THR A 133 -33.56 2.07 12.52
N GLY A 134 -33.97 3.32 12.40
CA GLY A 134 -34.35 4.16 13.56
C GLY A 134 -34.91 5.54 13.16
N ALA A 135 -35.64 6.17 14.09
CA ALA A 135 -36.08 7.53 13.87
C ALA A 135 -34.89 8.50 13.90
N GLY A 136 -34.65 9.19 12.77
CA GLY A 136 -33.54 10.13 12.60
C GLY A 136 -32.38 9.61 11.77
N VAL A 137 -32.44 8.38 11.24
CA VAL A 137 -31.51 7.87 10.26
C VAL A 137 -31.94 8.35 8.87
N ASP A 138 -31.02 8.97 8.12
CA ASP A 138 -31.31 9.39 6.77
C ASP A 138 -31.65 8.14 5.95
N PRO A 139 -32.78 8.11 5.18
CA PRO A 139 -33.16 6.98 4.34
C PRO A 139 -32.07 6.56 3.35
N LEU A 140 -31.15 7.46 3.02
CA LEU A 140 -30.04 7.27 2.11
C LEU A 140 -28.80 6.64 2.79
N ASP A 141 -28.62 6.81 4.10
CA ASP A 141 -27.46 6.30 4.87
C ASP A 141 -27.85 5.10 5.76
N THR A 142 -28.51 4.11 5.16
CA THR A 142 -29.10 2.99 5.92
C THR A 142 -28.22 1.74 5.98
N PHE A 143 -27.24 1.59 5.08
CA PHE A 143 -26.40 0.38 5.01
C PHE A 143 -24.96 0.69 5.40
N ARG A 144 -24.44 -0.01 6.41
CA ARG A 144 -23.04 0.08 6.82
C ARG A 144 -22.33 -1.26 6.63
N PRO A 145 -21.35 -1.33 5.72
CA PRO A 145 -20.57 -2.55 5.52
C PRO A 145 -19.64 -2.80 6.70
N PHE A 146 -19.54 -4.06 7.13
CA PHE A 146 -18.58 -4.48 8.17
C PHE A 146 -17.13 -4.36 7.75
N LEU A 147 -16.85 -4.58 6.48
CA LEU A 147 -15.51 -4.62 5.92
C LEU A 147 -15.45 -3.72 4.70
N ARG A 148 -14.38 -2.96 4.62
CA ARG A 148 -14.03 -2.11 3.48
C ARG A 148 -12.56 -2.32 3.15
N GLY A 149 -12.17 -2.16 1.88
CA GLY A 149 -10.78 -2.22 1.46
C GLY A 149 -9.88 -1.34 2.33
N GLY A 150 -8.84 -1.92 2.96
CA GLY A 150 -8.01 -1.17 3.91
C GLY A 150 -7.29 0.02 3.27
N ASN A 151 -6.90 -0.10 2.00
CA ASN A 151 -6.22 0.95 1.25
C ASN A 151 -7.21 1.95 0.59
N ALA A 152 -8.51 1.70 0.65
CA ALA A 152 -9.57 2.66 0.33
C ALA A 152 -9.80 3.69 1.45
N ASP A 153 -8.99 3.66 2.51
CA ASP A 153 -8.96 4.65 3.58
C ASP A 153 -7.65 5.46 3.51
N LEU A 154 -7.79 6.78 3.38
CA LEU A 154 -6.65 7.69 3.31
C LEU A 154 -5.81 7.67 4.60
N ASN A 155 -6.43 7.47 5.76
CA ASN A 155 -5.73 7.40 7.04
C ASN A 155 -4.74 6.22 7.05
N MET A 156 -5.16 5.08 6.53
CA MET A 156 -4.32 3.88 6.47
C MET A 156 -3.14 4.06 5.50
N THR A 157 -3.41 4.56 4.29
CA THR A 157 -2.36 4.80 3.29
C THR A 157 -1.39 5.88 3.73
N LEU A 158 -1.89 6.91 4.43
CA LEU A 158 -1.06 7.96 5.01
C LEU A 158 -0.18 7.41 6.15
N ALA A 159 -0.73 6.56 7.02
CA ALA A 159 0.04 5.91 8.09
C ALA A 159 1.20 5.08 7.53
N MET A 160 0.98 4.30 6.47
CA MET A 160 2.04 3.52 5.81
C MET A 160 3.12 4.42 5.19
N SER A 161 2.73 5.48 4.50
CA SER A 161 3.67 6.40 3.86
C SER A 161 4.44 7.25 4.87
N LEU A 162 3.82 7.65 5.99
CA LEU A 162 4.51 8.34 7.09
C LEU A 162 5.49 7.41 7.81
N THR A 163 5.11 6.14 8.03
CA THR A 163 6.04 5.14 8.60
C THR A 163 7.28 5.00 7.72
N PHE A 164 7.08 4.93 6.39
CA PHE A 164 8.20 4.97 5.46
C PHE A 164 9.04 6.24 5.62
N ALA A 165 8.41 7.43 5.68
CA ALA A 165 9.13 8.70 5.80
C ALA A 165 9.99 8.76 7.07
N ILE A 166 9.46 8.31 8.21
CA ILE A 166 10.19 8.25 9.49
C ILE A 166 11.39 7.32 9.37
N LEU A 167 11.23 6.12 8.83
CA LEU A 167 12.32 5.17 8.64
C LEU A 167 13.34 5.65 7.61
N TRP A 168 12.88 6.30 6.55
CA TRP A 168 13.75 6.91 5.55
C TRP A 168 14.66 7.99 6.17
N PHE A 169 14.09 8.89 6.99
CA PHE A 169 14.87 9.88 7.73
C PHE A 169 15.88 9.21 8.68
N TYR A 170 15.45 8.17 9.39
CA TYR A 170 16.35 7.42 10.27
C TYR A 170 17.54 6.84 9.50
N TRP A 171 17.32 6.16 8.38
CA TRP A 171 18.39 5.61 7.56
C TRP A 171 19.25 6.68 6.91
N ALA A 172 18.64 7.74 6.39
CA ALA A 172 19.34 8.85 5.78
C ALA A 172 20.34 9.51 6.76
N ILE A 173 19.92 9.74 8.00
CA ILE A 173 20.79 10.31 9.05
C ILE A 173 21.86 9.31 9.48
N LYS A 174 21.51 8.03 9.59
CA LYS A 174 22.44 6.98 10.04
C LYS A 174 23.59 6.75 9.05
N GLU A 175 23.31 6.76 7.75
CA GLU A 175 24.34 6.54 6.70
C GLU A 175 25.16 7.81 6.41
N ASN A 176 24.54 9.00 6.39
CA ASN A 176 25.21 10.27 5.98
C ASN A 176 25.66 11.16 7.14
N SER A 177 25.35 10.84 8.39
CA SER A 177 25.39 11.78 9.52
C SER A 177 24.43 12.98 9.31
N ALA A 178 23.98 13.60 10.43
CA ALA A 178 23.06 14.74 10.34
C ALA A 178 23.70 15.94 9.60
N LYS A 179 24.98 16.21 9.83
CA LYS A 179 25.70 17.30 9.14
C LYS A 179 25.85 17.03 7.64
N GLY A 180 26.17 15.80 7.24
CA GLY A 180 26.28 15.39 5.85
C GLY A 180 24.94 15.49 5.11
N PHE A 181 23.84 15.10 5.76
CA PHE A 181 22.49 15.22 5.20
C PHE A 181 22.11 16.67 4.87
N PHE A 182 22.33 17.61 5.80
CA PHE A 182 22.05 19.02 5.55
C PHE A 182 23.02 19.63 4.52
N ALA A 183 24.29 19.24 4.55
CA ALA A 183 25.27 19.67 3.55
C ALA A 183 24.89 19.18 2.15
N HIS A 184 24.40 17.94 2.03
CA HIS A 184 23.94 17.40 0.76
C HIS A 184 22.79 18.20 0.14
N ILE A 185 21.87 18.73 0.96
CA ILE A 185 20.71 19.51 0.50
C ILE A 185 21.11 20.97 0.16
N PHE A 186 21.96 21.60 0.97
CA PHE A 186 22.20 23.05 0.89
C PHE A 186 23.60 23.42 0.44
N ALA A 187 24.60 22.53 0.48
CA ALA A 187 25.95 22.89 0.11
C ALA A 187 26.13 23.04 -1.41
N PRO A 188 26.82 24.07 -1.86
CA PRO A 188 27.16 24.24 -3.26
C PRO A 188 28.15 23.15 -3.71
N LYS A 189 27.75 22.35 -4.70
CA LYS A 189 28.60 21.32 -5.32
C LYS A 189 29.58 21.97 -6.29
N GLY A 190 30.82 22.21 -5.84
CA GLY A 190 31.91 22.76 -6.67
C GLY A 190 32.82 23.78 -5.94
N LYS A 191 34.03 23.98 -6.47
CA LYS A 191 35.01 24.96 -5.95
C LYS A 191 34.81 26.32 -6.63
N PHE A 192 33.94 27.13 -6.09
CA PHE A 192 33.70 28.51 -6.59
C PHE A 192 34.45 29.53 -5.77
N LYS A 193 34.88 30.64 -6.39
CA LYS A 193 35.61 31.74 -5.72
C LYS A 193 34.97 33.10 -6.03
N GLY A 194 35.07 34.04 -5.09
CA GLY A 194 34.63 35.43 -5.27
C GLY A 194 33.12 35.59 -5.41
N PHE A 195 32.69 36.52 -6.26
CA PHE A 195 31.28 36.84 -6.50
C PHE A 195 30.44 35.60 -6.95
N MET A 196 31.05 34.68 -7.71
CA MET A 196 30.42 33.44 -8.15
C MET A 196 30.03 32.56 -6.96
N LEU A 197 30.80 32.52 -5.88
CA LEU A 197 30.47 31.77 -4.66
C LEU A 197 29.18 32.29 -4.02
N VAL A 198 29.01 33.58 -3.90
CA VAL A 198 27.80 34.20 -3.30
C VAL A 198 26.56 33.89 -4.14
N ALA A 199 26.64 34.02 -5.46
CA ALA A 199 25.56 33.69 -6.37
C ALA A 199 25.20 32.22 -6.27
N MET A 200 26.18 31.32 -6.20
CA MET A 200 25.94 29.88 -6.08
C MET A 200 25.33 29.47 -4.73
N ILE A 201 25.75 30.08 -3.62
CA ILE A 201 25.12 29.84 -2.30
C ILE A 201 23.63 30.20 -2.35
N LEU A 202 23.26 31.30 -3.01
CA LEU A 202 21.88 31.74 -3.11
C LEU A 202 21.06 30.76 -3.98
N VAL A 203 21.61 30.31 -5.12
CA VAL A 203 20.99 29.34 -6.00
C VAL A 203 20.82 27.96 -5.30
N PHE A 204 21.88 27.43 -4.70
CA PHE A 204 21.83 26.16 -3.98
C PHE A 204 20.95 26.23 -2.73
N GLY A 205 20.88 27.39 -2.06
CA GLY A 205 19.94 27.62 -0.98
C GLY A 205 18.48 27.50 -1.44
N PHE A 206 18.16 28.12 -2.58
CA PHE A 206 16.80 27.97 -3.17
C PHE A 206 16.51 26.55 -3.64
N VAL A 207 17.45 25.89 -4.33
CA VAL A 207 17.33 24.49 -4.72
C VAL A 207 17.15 23.58 -3.49
N GLY A 208 17.89 23.83 -2.41
CA GLY A 208 17.75 23.08 -1.16
C GLY A 208 16.35 23.22 -0.53
N ILE A 209 15.75 24.41 -0.58
CA ILE A 209 14.37 24.60 -0.12
C ILE A 209 13.38 23.77 -0.98
N LEU A 210 13.54 23.76 -2.30
CA LEU A 210 12.72 22.94 -3.19
C LEU A 210 12.91 21.44 -2.91
N GLU A 211 14.13 21.00 -2.61
CA GLU A 211 14.39 19.59 -2.24
C GLU A 211 13.73 19.23 -0.92
N VAL A 212 13.76 20.08 0.11
CA VAL A 212 13.05 19.87 1.38
C VAL A 212 11.54 19.75 1.15
N ILE A 213 10.97 20.65 0.34
CA ILE A 213 9.55 20.58 -0.04
C ILE A 213 9.27 19.26 -0.75
N SER A 214 10.09 18.86 -1.71
CA SER A 214 9.97 17.59 -2.43
C SER A 214 9.97 16.40 -1.49
N ILE A 215 10.90 16.35 -0.52
CA ILE A 215 11.00 15.27 0.48
C ILE A 215 9.73 15.18 1.34
N LEU A 216 9.18 16.33 1.77
CA LEU A 216 7.94 16.37 2.57
C LEU A 216 6.70 15.92 1.78
N PHE A 217 6.65 16.23 0.50
CA PHE A 217 5.53 15.83 -0.35
C PHE A 217 5.58 14.38 -0.85
N ARG A 218 6.72 13.69 -0.78
CA ARG A 218 6.86 12.28 -1.20
C ARG A 218 5.88 11.34 -0.48
N PRO A 219 5.78 11.34 0.87
CA PRO A 219 4.82 10.49 1.58
C PRO A 219 3.37 10.81 1.21
N VAL A 220 3.05 12.09 1.04
CA VAL A 220 1.71 12.54 0.65
C VAL A 220 1.36 12.01 -0.74
N ALA A 221 2.25 12.16 -1.71
CA ALA A 221 2.04 11.67 -3.08
C ALA A 221 1.91 10.14 -3.13
N LEU A 222 2.67 9.40 -2.32
CA LEU A 222 2.58 7.94 -2.22
C LEU A 222 1.24 7.51 -1.64
N SER A 223 0.78 8.17 -0.57
CA SER A 223 -0.50 7.91 0.08
C SER A 223 -1.67 8.14 -0.88
N PHE A 224 -1.72 9.31 -1.54
CA PHE A 224 -2.79 9.63 -2.50
C PHE A 224 -2.79 8.72 -3.72
N ARG A 225 -1.64 8.27 -4.17
CA ARG A 225 -1.55 7.32 -5.28
C ARG A 225 -2.18 5.97 -4.91
N LEU A 226 -1.83 5.45 -3.73
CA LEU A 226 -2.35 4.17 -3.26
C LEU A 226 -3.86 4.26 -3.01
N PHE A 227 -4.30 5.27 -2.25
CA PHE A 227 -5.71 5.54 -1.99
C PHE A 227 -6.51 5.74 -3.27
N GLY A 228 -6.04 6.64 -4.15
CA GLY A 228 -6.76 7.02 -5.36
C GLY A 228 -6.96 5.86 -6.34
N ASN A 229 -5.97 4.97 -6.49
CA ASN A 229 -6.10 3.80 -7.37
C ASN A 229 -7.14 2.81 -6.81
N VAL A 230 -7.09 2.50 -5.52
CA VAL A 230 -8.03 1.56 -4.89
C VAL A 230 -9.44 2.12 -4.88
N TYR A 231 -9.62 3.39 -4.50
CA TYR A 231 -10.92 4.05 -4.51
C TYR A 231 -11.53 4.13 -5.92
N ALA A 232 -10.71 4.47 -6.93
CA ALA A 232 -11.17 4.50 -8.31
C ALA A 232 -11.58 3.11 -8.81
N GLY A 233 -10.82 2.07 -8.47
CA GLY A 233 -11.13 0.67 -8.79
C GLY A 233 -12.45 0.21 -8.17
N GLU A 234 -12.65 0.43 -6.87
CA GLU A 234 -13.92 0.15 -6.19
C GLU A 234 -15.09 0.87 -6.86
N SER A 235 -14.93 2.17 -7.18
CA SER A 235 -15.98 2.97 -7.83
C SER A 235 -16.31 2.46 -9.25
N ILE A 236 -15.32 2.00 -10.01
CA ILE A 236 -15.55 1.42 -11.35
C ILE A 236 -16.32 0.11 -11.22
N LEU A 237 -15.92 -0.78 -10.32
CA LEU A 237 -16.58 -2.06 -10.10
C LEU A 237 -18.04 -1.88 -9.72
N GLU A 238 -18.35 -0.96 -8.78
CA GLU A 238 -19.70 -0.64 -8.38
C GLU A 238 -20.54 -0.10 -9.53
N ASN A 239 -20.03 0.90 -10.26
CA ASN A 239 -20.75 1.46 -11.41
C ASN A 239 -21.01 0.43 -12.52
N MET A 240 -20.08 -0.54 -12.73
CA MET A 240 -20.28 -1.61 -13.70
C MET A 240 -21.37 -2.60 -13.26
N MET A 241 -21.51 -2.87 -11.96
CA MET A 241 -22.60 -3.69 -11.44
C MET A 241 -23.97 -3.02 -11.67
N LEU A 242 -24.05 -1.70 -11.45
CA LEU A 242 -25.28 -0.93 -11.62
C LEU A 242 -25.73 -0.80 -13.09
N MET A 243 -24.81 -0.95 -14.03
CA MET A 243 -25.10 -0.80 -15.48
C MET A 243 -26.12 -1.83 -16.03
N VAL A 244 -26.24 -2.98 -15.36
CA VAL A 244 -27.12 -4.08 -15.84
C VAL A 244 -28.60 -3.83 -15.50
N GLY A 245 -28.91 -2.89 -14.61
CA GLY A 245 -30.27 -2.54 -14.23
C GLY A 245 -31.06 -3.74 -13.70
N ASN A 246 -32.33 -3.93 -14.12
CA ASN A 246 -33.25 -4.95 -13.60
C ASN A 246 -32.87 -6.41 -13.90
N LYS A 247 -31.70 -6.71 -14.49
CA LYS A 247 -31.24 -8.07 -14.75
C LYS A 247 -30.18 -8.50 -13.73
N GLU A 248 -30.56 -8.57 -12.47
CA GLU A 248 -29.69 -8.87 -11.33
C GLU A 248 -28.83 -10.12 -11.51
N TYR A 249 -29.34 -11.19 -12.18
CA TYR A 249 -28.60 -12.42 -12.43
C TYR A 249 -27.41 -12.24 -13.42
N LEU A 250 -27.34 -11.12 -14.14
CA LEU A 250 -26.24 -10.79 -15.07
C LEU A 250 -25.31 -9.70 -14.51
N ALA A 251 -25.59 -9.12 -13.36
CA ALA A 251 -24.85 -8.01 -12.78
C ALA A 251 -23.35 -8.32 -12.51
N TRP A 252 -22.99 -9.59 -12.37
CA TRP A 252 -21.60 -10.03 -12.17
C TRP A 252 -20.75 -10.01 -13.46
N LEU A 253 -21.38 -10.04 -14.65
CA LEU A 253 -20.66 -10.19 -15.92
C LEU A 253 -19.88 -8.93 -16.34
N PRO A 254 -20.44 -7.70 -16.33
CA PRO A 254 -19.70 -6.50 -16.69
C PRO A 254 -18.49 -6.19 -15.81
N PRO A 255 -18.53 -6.34 -14.48
CA PRO A 255 -17.36 -6.06 -13.63
C PRO A 255 -16.26 -7.12 -13.71
N LEU A 256 -16.53 -8.32 -14.27
CA LEU A 256 -15.56 -9.41 -14.27
C LEU A 256 -14.21 -9.07 -14.96
N PRO A 257 -14.16 -8.45 -16.13
CA PRO A 257 -12.90 -8.01 -16.71
C PRO A 257 -12.17 -6.98 -15.84
N PHE A 258 -12.92 -6.10 -15.16
CA PHE A 258 -12.37 -5.08 -14.29
C PHE A 258 -11.82 -5.67 -12.99
N TYR A 259 -12.39 -6.76 -12.47
CA TYR A 259 -11.81 -7.51 -11.35
C TYR A 259 -10.41 -8.04 -11.66
N PHE A 260 -10.20 -8.61 -12.86
CA PHE A 260 -8.87 -9.07 -13.26
C PHE A 260 -7.90 -7.90 -13.44
N LEU A 261 -8.38 -6.79 -13.97
CA LEU A 261 -7.57 -5.57 -14.11
C LEU A 261 -7.18 -5.06 -12.72
N GLU A 262 -8.12 -5.01 -11.77
CA GLU A 262 -7.87 -4.50 -10.41
C GLU A 262 -6.92 -5.40 -9.60
N LEU A 263 -6.97 -6.72 -9.79
CA LEU A 263 -5.95 -7.65 -9.24
C LEU A 263 -4.55 -7.30 -9.74
N LEU A 264 -4.42 -6.99 -11.03
CA LEU A 264 -3.14 -6.59 -11.63
C LEU A 264 -2.71 -5.21 -11.13
N VAL A 265 -3.61 -4.25 -11.08
CA VAL A 265 -3.36 -2.90 -10.54
C VAL A 265 -2.91 -2.98 -9.08
N GLY A 266 -3.56 -3.82 -8.26
CA GLY A 266 -3.18 -4.04 -6.86
C GLY A 266 -1.76 -4.56 -6.70
N LEU A 267 -1.33 -5.50 -7.56
CA LEU A 267 0.05 -5.99 -7.62
C LEU A 267 1.03 -4.90 -8.05
N ILE A 268 0.74 -4.23 -9.16
CA ILE A 268 1.58 -3.16 -9.71
C ILE A 268 1.73 -2.04 -8.67
N GLN A 269 0.66 -1.67 -7.97
CA GLN A 269 0.68 -0.63 -6.96
C GLN A 269 1.58 -0.97 -5.78
N ALA A 270 1.55 -2.22 -5.30
CA ALA A 270 2.47 -2.70 -4.25
C ALA A 270 3.93 -2.64 -4.72
N LEU A 271 4.21 -3.08 -5.95
CA LEU A 271 5.54 -3.00 -6.57
C LEU A 271 6.02 -1.56 -6.71
N VAL A 272 5.17 -0.67 -7.24
CA VAL A 272 5.52 0.75 -7.45
C VAL A 272 5.78 1.46 -6.12
N PHE A 273 4.98 1.19 -5.08
CA PHE A 273 5.23 1.75 -3.76
C PHE A 273 6.59 1.31 -3.22
N MET A 274 6.88 0.01 -3.22
CA MET A 274 8.15 -0.55 -2.77
C MET A 274 9.33 -0.03 -3.60
N LEU A 275 9.21 0.00 -4.94
CA LEU A 275 10.25 0.45 -5.85
C LEU A 275 10.59 1.94 -5.64
N LEU A 276 9.58 2.81 -5.62
CA LEU A 276 9.82 4.25 -5.44
C LEU A 276 10.46 4.55 -4.09
N THR A 277 9.97 3.90 -3.03
CA THR A 277 10.52 4.11 -1.68
C THR A 277 11.95 3.59 -1.57
N SER A 278 12.28 2.45 -2.20
CA SER A 278 13.64 1.91 -2.23
C SER A 278 14.59 2.79 -3.05
N VAL A 279 14.16 3.29 -4.21
CA VAL A 279 14.96 4.21 -5.02
C VAL A 279 15.23 5.53 -4.27
N PHE A 280 14.22 6.08 -3.57
CA PHE A 280 14.42 7.28 -2.76
C PHE A 280 15.42 7.06 -1.62
N LEU A 281 15.42 5.87 -1.02
CA LEU A 281 16.41 5.53 -0.01
C LEU A 281 17.81 5.42 -0.63
N LYS A 282 17.95 4.75 -1.75
CA LYS A 282 19.24 4.61 -2.44
C LYS A 282 19.84 5.97 -2.80
N LEU A 283 19.03 6.84 -3.41
CA LEU A 283 19.51 8.18 -3.84
C LEU A 283 20.14 8.98 -2.70
N ILE A 284 19.62 8.87 -1.47
CA ILE A 284 20.19 9.59 -0.33
C ILE A 284 21.42 8.88 0.26
N CYS A 285 21.49 7.55 0.20
CA CYS A 285 22.58 6.77 0.76
C CYS A 285 23.80 6.70 -0.18
N ASP A 286 23.61 6.64 -1.49
CA ASP A 286 24.69 6.48 -2.50
C ASP A 286 25.61 7.73 -2.57
N HIS A 287 25.08 8.92 -2.33
CA HIS A 287 25.87 10.15 -2.33
C HIS A 287 26.83 10.27 -1.14
N GLY A 288 26.59 9.52 -0.06
CA GLY A 288 27.47 9.51 1.11
C GLY A 288 28.79 8.75 0.92
N ASP A 289 28.88 7.86 -0.06
CA ASP A 289 30.10 7.10 -0.32
C ASP A 289 31.11 7.87 -1.18
N HIS A 290 30.65 8.72 -2.08
CA HIS A 290 31.57 9.54 -2.89
C HIS A 290 32.34 10.58 -2.05
N ASP A 291 31.73 11.19 -1.05
CA ASP A 291 32.39 12.16 -0.18
C ASP A 291 33.43 11.52 0.75
N LYS A 292 33.24 10.26 1.16
CA LYS A 292 34.20 9.52 2.00
C LYS A 292 35.47 9.09 1.26
N HIS A 293 35.42 8.96 -0.05
CA HIS A 293 36.61 8.63 -0.88
C HIS A 293 37.43 9.86 -1.25
N GLU A 294 36.84 11.06 -1.34
CA GLU A 294 37.60 12.30 -1.60
C GLU A 294 38.34 12.86 -0.35
N GLU A 295 37.90 12.53 0.87
CA GLU A 295 38.62 12.92 2.10
C GLU A 295 39.87 12.06 2.41
N LYS A 296 40.08 10.96 1.70
CA LYS A 296 41.21 10.03 1.91
C LYS A 296 42.36 10.22 0.92
N HIS A 297 42.28 11.17 0.04
CA HIS A 297 43.34 11.61 -0.89
C HIS A 297 43.57 13.11 -0.72
#